data_d9a433ee6ad14f9e66c7969a3cfc50c6
#
_entry.id   d9a433ee6ad14f9e66c7969a3cfc50c6
#
_cell.length_a   1.000
_cell.length_b   1.000
_cell.length_c   1.000
_cell.angle_alpha   90.00
_cell.angle_beta   90.00
_cell.angle_gamma   90.00
#
_symmetry.space_group_name_H-M   'P 1'
#
loop_
_entity.id
_entity.type
_entity.pdbx_description
1 polymer ?
#
loop_
_entity_poly.entity_id
_entity_poly.type
_entity_poly.pdbx_seq_one_letter_code
_entity_poly.pdbx_strand_id
1 'polypeptide(L)'
;HFGLVPKEHWSYPSWIDQIKAAETRKKMEEAAIVYGESESYRHMCRFQSGFFFEHPLTYELGLEYYWRVEPGVHLMCDVDFDPFVFMQLNNKAYGFTISTHEYSETIPTLWSETLKFAQKHPEYIAPDNAMKFVTDSDSLHGSDYNLCHFWSNFEIGDLRFFRGRQYKQYFDHLDKAGGFFYERWGDAPVHSIAASLLLNRSQIYHFDEIGYEHSPWAHCPANRQKYHDNGKCSCNPDDSFDFDDWSCNKLWWSLSVEGAPE
;
A
#
# COMPACT_ATOMS: atom_id res chain seq x y z
N HIS A 1 12.54 13.64 15.65
CA HIS A 1 13.76 13.15 14.98
C HIS A 1 13.66 13.41 13.48
N PHE A 2 14.78 13.66 12.83
CA PHE A 2 14.89 13.85 11.39
C PHE A 2 15.91 12.86 10.85
N GLY A 3 15.55 12.10 9.82
CA GLY A 3 16.43 11.17 9.14
C GLY A 3 16.78 11.68 7.74
N LEU A 4 18.04 11.60 7.36
CA LEU A 4 18.47 11.85 5.99
C LEU A 4 18.40 10.53 5.22
N VAL A 5 17.69 10.52 4.09
CA VAL A 5 17.66 9.34 3.21
C VAL A 5 19.06 9.09 2.66
N PRO A 6 19.63 7.89 2.88
CA PRO A 6 20.93 7.53 2.32
C PRO A 6 20.94 7.65 0.79
N LYS A 7 22.04 8.17 0.24
CA LYS A 7 22.16 8.39 -1.20
C LYS A 7 21.91 7.12 -2.03
N GLU A 8 22.36 5.99 -1.56
CA GLU A 8 22.18 4.68 -2.19
C GLU A 8 20.70 4.24 -2.27
N HIS A 9 19.85 4.75 -1.37
CA HIS A 9 18.40 4.48 -1.37
C HIS A 9 17.63 5.42 -2.29
N TRP A 10 18.27 6.53 -2.74
CA TRP A 10 17.67 7.56 -3.60
C TRP A 10 18.50 7.79 -4.85
N SER A 11 19.05 6.73 -5.41
CA SER A 11 19.84 6.75 -6.64
C SER A 11 19.51 5.54 -7.52
N TYR A 12 19.92 5.61 -8.78
CA TYR A 12 19.79 4.46 -9.67
C TYR A 12 20.68 3.33 -9.23
N PRO A 13 20.14 2.11 -9.03
CA PRO A 13 20.97 0.94 -8.85
C PRO A 13 21.77 0.63 -10.13
N SER A 14 22.90 -0.06 -9.96
CA SER A 14 23.85 -0.33 -11.06
C SER A 14 23.28 -1.18 -12.21
N TRP A 15 22.17 -1.89 -11.98
CA TRP A 15 21.49 -2.70 -12.99
C TRP A 15 20.46 -1.94 -13.81
N ILE A 16 20.21 -0.66 -13.50
CA ILE A 16 19.25 0.17 -14.25
C ILE A 16 19.99 0.92 -15.36
N ASP A 17 19.54 0.71 -16.59
CA ASP A 17 19.90 1.53 -17.74
C ASP A 17 19.18 2.89 -17.65
N GLN A 18 19.96 3.92 -17.30
CA GLN A 18 19.42 5.28 -17.09
C GLN A 18 18.94 5.93 -18.39
N ILE A 19 19.50 5.53 -19.54
CA ILE A 19 19.06 6.06 -20.86
C ILE A 19 17.66 5.52 -21.14
N LYS A 20 17.47 4.20 -21.01
CA LYS A 20 16.16 3.55 -21.15
C LYS A 20 15.13 4.11 -20.16
N ALA A 21 15.53 4.34 -18.90
CA ALA A 21 14.65 4.93 -17.89
C ALA A 21 14.20 6.36 -18.29
N ALA A 22 15.12 7.18 -18.81
CA ALA A 22 14.81 8.52 -19.28
C ALA A 22 13.87 8.51 -20.50
N GLU A 23 14.11 7.61 -21.47
CA GLU A 23 13.23 7.44 -22.63
C GLU A 23 11.81 7.02 -22.22
N THR A 24 11.69 6.15 -21.24
CA THR A 24 10.40 5.71 -20.72
C THR A 24 9.65 6.85 -20.03
N ARG A 25 10.34 7.64 -19.19
CA ARG A 25 9.73 8.83 -18.58
C ARG A 25 9.18 9.79 -19.63
N LYS A 26 9.96 10.06 -20.69
CA LYS A 26 9.51 10.92 -21.79
C LYS A 26 8.26 10.38 -22.48
N LYS A 27 8.18 9.07 -22.74
CA LYS A 27 6.97 8.45 -23.33
C LYS A 27 5.76 8.57 -22.41
N MET A 28 5.96 8.41 -21.10
CA MET A 28 4.88 8.56 -20.13
C MET A 28 4.41 10.00 -19.97
N GLU A 29 5.33 10.97 -20.08
CA GLU A 29 5.01 12.41 -20.15
C GLU A 29 4.17 12.73 -21.38
N GLU A 30 4.60 12.28 -22.57
CA GLU A 30 3.89 12.45 -23.84
C GLU A 30 2.49 11.80 -23.81
N ALA A 31 2.32 10.73 -23.07
CA ALA A 31 1.04 10.04 -22.85
C ALA A 31 0.21 10.65 -21.71
N ALA A 32 0.66 11.75 -21.09
CA ALA A 32 0.01 12.44 -19.96
C ALA A 32 -0.29 11.50 -18.75
N ILE A 33 0.56 10.51 -18.53
CA ILE A 33 0.45 9.63 -17.37
C ILE A 33 0.83 10.40 -16.10
N VAL A 34 0.03 10.29 -15.06
CA VAL A 34 0.24 10.97 -13.77
C VAL A 34 1.63 10.65 -13.21
N TYR A 35 2.43 11.69 -12.93
CA TYR A 35 3.84 11.60 -12.52
C TYR A 35 4.75 10.82 -13.50
N GLY A 36 4.32 10.67 -14.75
CA GLY A 36 5.06 9.94 -15.78
C GLY A 36 6.45 10.51 -16.07
N GLU A 37 6.60 11.84 -16.01
CA GLU A 37 7.85 12.58 -16.21
C GLU A 37 8.77 12.56 -14.98
N SER A 38 8.21 12.34 -13.77
CA SER A 38 8.93 12.56 -12.52
C SER A 38 9.92 11.43 -12.18
N GLU A 39 11.21 11.76 -12.17
CA GLU A 39 12.26 10.87 -11.68
C GLU A 39 12.23 10.76 -10.17
N SER A 40 12.05 11.87 -9.46
CA SER A 40 12.02 11.87 -7.99
C SER A 40 10.85 11.07 -7.43
N TYR A 41 9.71 11.05 -8.11
CA TYR A 41 8.57 10.22 -7.72
C TYR A 41 8.93 8.72 -7.76
N ARG A 42 9.67 8.28 -8.79
CA ARG A 42 10.13 6.88 -8.90
C ARG A 42 11.10 6.50 -7.79
N HIS A 43 12.04 7.39 -7.44
CA HIS A 43 12.92 7.20 -6.30
C HIS A 43 12.14 7.12 -4.99
N MET A 44 11.14 7.98 -4.82
CA MET A 44 10.26 7.97 -3.63
C MET A 44 9.49 6.65 -3.53
N CYS A 45 8.82 6.20 -4.61
CA CYS A 45 8.09 4.93 -4.61
C CYS A 45 9.01 3.74 -4.29
N ARG A 46 10.21 3.70 -4.88
CA ARG A 46 11.20 2.67 -4.58
C ARG A 46 11.66 2.73 -3.11
N PHE A 47 11.93 3.91 -2.59
CA PHE A 47 12.33 4.12 -1.20
C PHE A 47 11.23 3.65 -0.23
N GLN A 48 9.99 4.07 -0.46
CA GLN A 48 8.86 3.66 0.37
C GLN A 48 8.61 2.15 0.28
N SER A 49 8.79 1.54 -0.91
CA SER A 49 8.60 0.10 -1.09
C SER A 49 9.63 -0.77 -0.38
N GLY A 50 10.88 -0.30 -0.16
CA GLY A 50 11.91 -1.21 0.29
C GLY A 50 12.95 -0.70 1.28
N PHE A 51 13.15 0.60 1.38
CA PHE A 51 14.27 1.15 2.16
C PHE A 51 13.86 1.91 3.41
N PHE A 52 12.66 2.46 3.44
CA PHE A 52 12.14 3.18 4.61
C PHE A 52 12.24 2.31 5.87
N PHE A 53 11.83 1.06 5.79
CA PHE A 53 11.81 0.11 6.91
C PHE A 53 13.20 -0.21 7.46
N GLU A 54 14.20 -0.14 6.59
CA GLU A 54 15.61 -0.44 6.87
C GLU A 54 16.42 0.81 7.20
N HIS A 55 15.79 2.00 7.27
CA HIS A 55 16.51 3.23 7.61
C HIS A 55 17.09 3.13 9.02
N PRO A 56 18.39 3.46 9.23
CA PRO A 56 19.07 3.30 10.53
C PRO A 56 18.32 3.93 11.70
N LEU A 57 17.68 5.07 11.48
CA LEU A 57 16.91 5.78 12.52
C LEU A 57 15.73 4.95 13.05
N THR A 58 15.10 4.13 12.22
CA THR A 58 13.98 3.28 12.66
C THR A 58 14.43 2.17 13.60
N TYR A 59 15.68 1.71 13.47
CA TYR A 59 16.30 0.79 14.41
C TYR A 59 16.80 1.48 15.67
N GLU A 60 17.45 2.64 15.52
CA GLU A 60 17.95 3.44 16.65
C GLU A 60 16.82 3.84 17.61
N LEU A 61 15.65 4.17 17.06
CA LEU A 61 14.47 4.52 17.84
C LEU A 61 13.70 3.30 18.37
N GLY A 62 14.10 2.07 18.01
CA GLY A 62 13.44 0.84 18.44
C GLY A 62 12.00 0.71 17.94
N LEU A 63 11.69 1.26 16.75
CA LEU A 63 10.32 1.23 16.22
C LEU A 63 9.91 -0.19 15.84
N GLU A 64 8.73 -0.60 16.27
CA GLU A 64 8.09 -1.87 15.90
C GLU A 64 6.99 -1.67 14.87
N TYR A 65 6.33 -0.50 14.91
CA TYR A 65 5.28 -0.08 13.98
C TYR A 65 5.59 1.29 13.43
N TYR A 66 4.94 1.65 12.32
CA TYR A 66 4.90 3.01 11.78
C TYR A 66 3.49 3.37 11.35
N TRP A 67 3.20 4.65 11.33
CA TRP A 67 2.03 5.24 10.71
C TRP A 67 2.49 6.31 9.72
N ARG A 68 2.18 6.10 8.44
CA ARG A 68 2.49 7.07 7.38
C ARG A 68 1.46 8.19 7.40
N VAL A 69 1.96 9.40 7.52
CA VAL A 69 1.16 10.64 7.47
C VAL A 69 1.80 11.57 6.45
N GLU A 70 1.04 11.96 5.44
CA GLU A 70 1.51 12.86 4.40
C GLU A 70 1.09 14.32 4.67
N PRO A 71 1.81 15.32 4.09
CA PRO A 71 1.38 16.71 4.18
C PRO A 71 0.01 16.93 3.54
N GLY A 72 -0.84 17.75 4.16
CA GLY A 72 -2.14 18.13 3.60
C GLY A 72 -3.26 17.10 3.80
N VAL A 73 -3.02 16.04 4.59
CA VAL A 73 -4.07 15.09 4.99
C VAL A 73 -4.87 15.64 6.17
N HIS A 74 -6.11 15.17 6.30
CA HIS A 74 -6.96 15.49 7.44
C HIS A 74 -7.45 14.21 8.13
N LEU A 75 -7.35 14.18 9.46
CA LEU A 75 -8.04 13.21 10.29
C LEU A 75 -9.38 13.85 10.72
N MET A 76 -10.49 13.26 10.31
CA MET A 76 -11.82 13.84 10.47
C MET A 76 -12.61 13.23 11.63
N CYS A 77 -12.01 12.27 12.33
CA CYS A 77 -12.58 11.68 13.54
C CYS A 77 -11.57 11.76 14.68
N ASP A 78 -12.07 11.87 15.90
CA ASP A 78 -11.25 11.74 17.10
C ASP A 78 -10.70 10.30 17.19
N VAL A 79 -9.39 10.16 17.27
CA VAL A 79 -8.71 8.88 17.49
C VAL A 79 -8.49 8.72 18.99
N ASP A 80 -9.43 8.08 19.67
CA ASP A 80 -9.49 7.91 21.12
C ASP A 80 -8.88 6.59 21.63
N PHE A 81 -8.12 5.93 20.79
CA PHE A 81 -7.37 4.70 21.09
C PHE A 81 -5.96 4.78 20.51
N ASP A 82 -5.06 3.91 20.98
CA ASP A 82 -3.72 3.75 20.41
C ASP A 82 -3.76 2.71 19.27
N PRO A 83 -3.62 3.13 17.99
CA PRO A 83 -3.67 2.20 16.85
C PRO A 83 -2.55 1.15 16.88
N PHE A 84 -1.38 1.48 17.43
CA PHE A 84 -0.26 0.54 17.51
C PHE A 84 -0.50 -0.55 18.55
N VAL A 85 -1.03 -0.17 19.71
CA VAL A 85 -1.46 -1.13 20.73
C VAL A 85 -2.59 -2.00 20.21
N PHE A 86 -3.56 -1.42 19.47
CA PHE A 86 -4.61 -2.18 18.81
C PHE A 86 -4.05 -3.22 17.83
N MET A 87 -3.14 -2.81 16.94
CA MET A 87 -2.48 -3.70 15.98
C MET A 87 -1.77 -4.85 16.69
N GLN A 88 -1.01 -4.53 17.74
CA GLN A 88 -0.25 -5.52 18.51
C GLN A 88 -1.17 -6.56 19.21
N LEU A 89 -2.19 -6.08 19.93
CA LEU A 89 -3.10 -6.95 20.69
C LEU A 89 -3.95 -7.85 19.79
N ASN A 90 -4.26 -7.38 18.57
CA ASN A 90 -5.08 -8.11 17.60
C ASN A 90 -4.26 -8.80 16.50
N ASN A 91 -2.92 -8.90 16.68
CA ASN A 91 -2.02 -9.53 15.71
C ASN A 91 -2.18 -8.99 14.28
N LYS A 92 -2.38 -7.67 14.14
CA LYS A 92 -2.48 -7.01 12.85
C LYS A 92 -1.10 -6.57 12.38
N ALA A 93 -0.81 -6.74 11.09
CA ALA A 93 0.48 -6.40 10.50
C ALA A 93 0.38 -5.26 9.46
N TYR A 94 -0.81 -5.04 8.90
CA TYR A 94 -1.07 -3.97 7.95
C TYR A 94 -2.45 -3.34 8.18
N GLY A 95 -2.51 -2.03 8.21
CA GLY A 95 -3.76 -1.27 8.39
C GLY A 95 -3.88 -0.14 7.39
N PHE A 96 -5.10 0.09 6.90
CA PHE A 96 -5.43 1.10 5.90
C PHE A 96 -6.81 1.71 6.16
N THR A 97 -7.15 2.80 5.45
CA THR A 97 -8.50 3.41 5.46
C THR A 97 -9.15 3.37 4.09
N ILE A 98 -8.44 3.78 3.05
CA ILE A 98 -8.95 3.84 1.67
C ILE A 98 -8.26 2.76 0.84
N SER A 99 -9.03 2.09 0.00
CA SER A 99 -8.51 1.26 -1.09
C SER A 99 -9.15 1.66 -2.42
N THR A 100 -8.39 1.56 -3.51
CA THR A 100 -8.80 2.06 -4.82
C THR A 100 -8.14 1.27 -5.94
N HIS A 101 -8.54 1.52 -7.19
CA HIS A 101 -7.89 0.95 -8.36
C HIS A 101 -6.64 1.76 -8.77
N GLU A 102 -5.60 1.08 -9.23
CA GLU A 102 -4.41 1.70 -9.82
C GLU A 102 -4.62 1.93 -11.33
N TYR A 103 -3.84 2.83 -11.90
CA TYR A 103 -3.78 3.03 -13.34
C TYR A 103 -2.92 1.95 -14.00
N SER A 104 -3.53 1.11 -14.83
CA SER A 104 -2.89 -0.07 -15.44
C SER A 104 -1.62 0.27 -16.23
N GLU A 105 -1.61 1.43 -16.90
CA GLU A 105 -0.48 1.92 -17.70
C GLU A 105 0.77 2.26 -16.88
N THR A 106 0.64 2.37 -15.57
CA THR A 106 1.76 2.67 -14.66
C THR A 106 2.49 1.41 -14.18
N ILE A 107 1.80 0.25 -14.24
CA ILE A 107 2.25 -1.01 -13.66
C ILE A 107 2.09 -2.22 -14.60
N PRO A 108 2.29 -2.11 -15.92
CA PRO A 108 1.91 -3.15 -16.88
C PRO A 108 2.57 -4.52 -16.61
N THR A 109 3.74 -4.56 -15.98
CA THR A 109 4.42 -5.83 -15.70
C THR A 109 4.51 -6.21 -14.22
N LEU A 110 4.02 -5.38 -13.30
CA LEU A 110 4.11 -5.64 -11.85
C LEU A 110 3.51 -6.99 -11.47
N TRP A 111 2.31 -7.31 -12.00
CA TRP A 111 1.64 -8.56 -11.69
C TRP A 111 2.39 -9.76 -12.25
N SER A 112 2.89 -9.70 -13.48
CA SER A 112 3.67 -10.79 -14.06
C SER A 112 4.95 -11.06 -13.28
N GLU A 113 5.63 -10.03 -12.74
CA GLU A 113 6.79 -10.22 -11.88
C GLU A 113 6.38 -10.79 -10.51
N THR A 114 5.24 -10.39 -9.97
CA THR A 114 4.67 -11.00 -8.76
C THR A 114 4.40 -12.50 -8.95
N LEU A 115 3.79 -12.90 -10.07
CA LEU A 115 3.54 -14.31 -10.37
C LEU A 115 4.82 -15.13 -10.50
N LYS A 116 5.87 -14.57 -11.11
CA LYS A 116 7.20 -15.21 -11.17
C LYS A 116 7.79 -15.41 -9.76
N PHE A 117 7.65 -14.42 -8.89
CA PHE A 117 8.08 -14.52 -7.50
C PHE A 117 7.29 -15.60 -6.75
N ALA A 118 5.96 -15.58 -6.84
CA ALA A 118 5.08 -16.56 -6.18
C ALA A 118 5.36 -17.99 -6.66
N GLN A 119 5.62 -18.17 -7.96
CA GLN A 119 6.00 -19.47 -8.52
C GLN A 119 7.33 -19.97 -7.97
N LYS A 120 8.29 -19.06 -7.77
CA LYS A 120 9.63 -19.40 -7.24
C LYS A 120 9.59 -19.65 -5.71
N HIS A 121 8.68 -19.01 -5.02
CA HIS A 121 8.57 -19.02 -3.55
C HIS A 121 7.13 -19.34 -3.08
N PRO A 122 6.56 -20.50 -3.48
CA PRO A 122 5.20 -20.87 -3.10
C PRO A 122 5.04 -21.00 -1.58
N GLU A 123 6.13 -21.28 -0.86
CA GLU A 123 6.18 -21.37 0.59
C GLU A 123 5.97 -20.04 1.31
N TYR A 124 6.04 -18.90 0.60
CA TYR A 124 5.80 -17.58 1.17
C TYR A 124 4.35 -17.13 1.08
N ILE A 125 3.57 -17.78 0.21
CA ILE A 125 2.15 -17.46 0.07
C ILE A 125 1.41 -17.95 1.31
N ALA A 126 0.79 -17.04 2.04
CA ALA A 126 0.08 -17.37 3.25
C ALA A 126 -1.13 -18.29 2.96
N PRO A 127 -1.40 -19.27 3.81
CA PRO A 127 -2.48 -20.25 3.54
C PRO A 127 -3.88 -19.62 3.56
N ASP A 128 -4.11 -18.61 4.40
CA ASP A 128 -5.36 -17.85 4.47
C ASP A 128 -5.12 -16.40 4.02
N ASN A 129 -4.55 -16.24 2.83
CA ASN A 129 -4.21 -14.95 2.25
C ASN A 129 -5.43 -14.19 1.71
N ALA A 130 -5.21 -12.91 1.37
CA ALA A 130 -6.23 -12.05 0.76
C ALA A 130 -6.07 -11.96 -0.77
N MET A 131 -5.66 -13.02 -1.45
CA MET A 131 -5.42 -13.03 -2.89
C MET A 131 -6.63 -12.48 -3.69
N LYS A 132 -7.84 -12.78 -3.26
CA LYS A 132 -9.09 -12.30 -3.89
C LYS A 132 -9.25 -10.77 -3.87
N PHE A 133 -8.49 -10.06 -3.06
CA PHE A 133 -8.46 -8.60 -3.08
C PHE A 133 -7.66 -8.04 -4.27
N VAL A 134 -6.67 -8.77 -4.74
CA VAL A 134 -5.77 -8.33 -5.84
C VAL A 134 -5.98 -9.07 -7.15
N THR A 135 -6.81 -10.10 -7.17
CA THR A 135 -7.20 -10.83 -8.39
C THR A 135 -8.57 -11.47 -8.24
N ASP A 136 -9.35 -11.52 -9.33
CA ASP A 136 -10.66 -12.16 -9.36
C ASP A 136 -10.57 -13.69 -9.51
N SER A 137 -9.35 -14.21 -9.70
CA SER A 137 -9.09 -15.65 -9.89
C SER A 137 -9.07 -16.42 -8.56
N ASP A 138 -9.40 -17.72 -8.62
CA ASP A 138 -9.25 -18.65 -7.48
C ASP A 138 -7.83 -19.19 -7.32
N SER A 139 -6.94 -18.87 -8.24
CA SER A 139 -5.54 -19.31 -8.28
C SER A 139 -4.65 -18.21 -8.83
N LEU A 140 -3.43 -18.12 -8.32
CA LEU A 140 -2.42 -17.21 -8.87
C LEU A 140 -1.97 -17.61 -10.27
N HIS A 141 -2.04 -18.92 -10.60
CA HIS A 141 -1.62 -19.42 -11.92
C HIS A 141 -2.54 -18.89 -13.02
N GLY A 142 -1.99 -18.09 -13.93
CA GLY A 142 -2.73 -17.52 -15.07
C GLY A 142 -3.74 -16.43 -14.67
N SER A 143 -3.62 -15.87 -13.48
CA SER A 143 -4.45 -14.76 -13.00
C SER A 143 -4.01 -13.43 -13.56
N ASP A 144 -4.95 -12.49 -13.57
CA ASP A 144 -4.70 -11.07 -13.85
C ASP A 144 -4.87 -10.24 -12.58
N TYR A 145 -4.16 -9.12 -12.51
CA TYR A 145 -4.32 -8.14 -11.43
C TYR A 145 -5.60 -7.32 -11.66
N ASN A 146 -6.47 -7.27 -10.67
CA ASN A 146 -7.69 -6.46 -10.74
C ASN A 146 -7.46 -4.97 -10.43
N LEU A 147 -6.20 -4.56 -10.19
CA LEU A 147 -5.72 -3.22 -9.89
C LEU A 147 -6.10 -2.67 -8.51
N CYS A 148 -6.83 -3.43 -7.69
CA CYS A 148 -7.14 -2.99 -6.32
C CYS A 148 -5.87 -2.90 -5.47
N HIS A 149 -5.75 -1.79 -4.74
CA HIS A 149 -4.68 -1.60 -3.78
C HIS A 149 -5.16 -0.79 -2.57
N PHE A 150 -4.50 -0.96 -1.43
CA PHE A 150 -4.60 -0.09 -0.26
C PHE A 150 -3.85 1.20 -0.56
N TRP A 151 -4.47 2.35 -0.34
CA TRP A 151 -3.87 3.63 -0.67
C TRP A 151 -2.87 4.06 0.39
N SER A 152 -1.59 3.86 0.12
CA SER A 152 -0.49 3.89 1.08
C SER A 152 -0.15 5.25 1.68
N ASN A 153 -0.80 6.33 1.26
CA ASN A 153 -0.65 7.63 1.94
C ASN A 153 -1.25 7.63 3.36
N PHE A 154 -2.13 6.67 3.66
CA PHE A 154 -2.44 6.22 5.00
C PHE A 154 -2.11 4.74 5.09
N GLU A 155 -1.12 4.40 5.87
CA GLU A 155 -0.88 3.01 6.26
C GLU A 155 -0.27 2.93 7.66
N ILE A 156 -0.69 1.92 8.42
CA ILE A 156 -0.06 1.53 9.68
C ILE A 156 0.52 0.14 9.47
N GLY A 157 1.83 -0.01 9.66
CA GLY A 157 2.52 -1.25 9.36
C GLY A 157 3.39 -1.77 10.49
N ASP A 158 3.39 -3.09 10.64
CA ASP A 158 4.34 -3.80 11.49
C ASP A 158 5.69 -3.92 10.78
N LEU A 159 6.72 -3.30 11.32
CA LEU A 159 8.06 -3.32 10.74
C LEU A 159 8.65 -4.73 10.68
N ARG A 160 8.18 -5.68 11.51
CA ARG A 160 8.62 -7.07 11.46
C ARG A 160 8.16 -7.77 10.17
N PHE A 161 6.99 -7.41 9.63
CA PHE A 161 6.53 -7.88 8.32
C PHE A 161 7.43 -7.36 7.20
N PHE A 162 7.61 -6.04 7.13
CA PHE A 162 8.39 -5.39 6.07
C PHE A 162 9.89 -5.71 6.12
N ARG A 163 10.43 -5.94 7.33
CA ARG A 163 11.82 -6.42 7.55
C ARG A 163 11.94 -7.93 7.43
N GLY A 164 10.83 -8.63 7.33
CA GLY A 164 10.76 -10.09 7.20
C GLY A 164 11.38 -10.57 5.89
N ARG A 165 11.88 -11.82 5.93
CA ARG A 165 12.56 -12.43 4.77
C ARG A 165 11.68 -12.46 3.52
N GLN A 166 10.38 -12.75 3.68
CA GLN A 166 9.44 -12.88 2.57
C GLN A 166 9.29 -11.54 1.84
N TYR A 167 8.99 -10.46 2.58
CA TYR A 167 8.81 -9.14 2.00
C TYR A 167 10.11 -8.63 1.35
N LYS A 168 11.24 -8.76 2.04
CA LYS A 168 12.56 -8.33 1.52
C LYS A 168 12.90 -9.03 0.21
N GLN A 169 12.68 -10.34 0.11
CA GLN A 169 12.94 -11.08 -1.12
C GLN A 169 11.95 -10.72 -2.24
N TYR A 170 10.70 -10.39 -1.89
CA TYR A 170 9.74 -9.88 -2.86
C TYR A 170 10.18 -8.50 -3.40
N PHE A 171 10.52 -7.57 -2.52
CA PHE A 171 11.05 -6.28 -2.93
C PHE A 171 12.32 -6.41 -3.76
N ASP A 172 13.29 -7.23 -3.35
CA ASP A 172 14.53 -7.47 -4.10
C ASP A 172 14.27 -8.02 -5.50
N HIS A 173 13.26 -8.89 -5.65
CA HIS A 173 12.84 -9.41 -6.95
C HIS A 173 12.30 -8.28 -7.84
N LEU A 174 11.39 -7.45 -7.32
CA LEU A 174 10.81 -6.33 -8.03
C LEU A 174 11.86 -5.25 -8.37
N ASP A 175 12.75 -4.93 -7.45
CA ASP A 175 13.80 -3.93 -7.65
C ASP A 175 14.75 -4.33 -8.78
N LYS A 176 15.12 -5.62 -8.86
CA LYS A 176 15.93 -6.16 -9.95
C LYS A 176 15.22 -6.17 -11.29
N ALA A 177 13.89 -6.35 -11.31
CA ALA A 177 13.09 -6.23 -12.53
C ALA A 177 13.07 -4.80 -13.08
N GLY A 178 13.27 -3.79 -12.23
CA GLY A 178 13.50 -2.40 -12.62
C GLY A 178 12.24 -1.61 -12.97
N GLY A 179 11.05 -2.14 -12.67
CA GLY A 179 9.79 -1.50 -13.05
C GLY A 179 9.52 -0.17 -12.33
N PHE A 180 10.15 0.10 -11.18
CA PHE A 180 10.15 1.42 -10.57
C PHE A 180 10.66 2.49 -11.54
N PHE A 181 11.65 2.18 -12.40
CA PHE A 181 12.28 3.11 -13.31
C PHE A 181 11.86 2.94 -14.78
N TYR A 182 11.62 1.69 -15.22
CA TYR A 182 11.20 1.39 -16.60
C TYR A 182 9.67 1.49 -16.81
N GLU A 183 8.94 1.56 -15.72
CA GLU A 183 7.51 1.85 -15.63
C GLU A 183 7.32 2.96 -14.59
N ARG A 184 6.24 2.91 -13.82
CA ARG A 184 6.02 3.80 -12.69
C ARG A 184 5.40 3.04 -11.53
N TRP A 185 6.03 1.93 -11.13
CA TRP A 185 5.52 1.17 -10.00
C TRP A 185 5.46 2.04 -8.75
N GLY A 186 4.27 2.10 -8.14
CA GLY A 186 4.02 2.79 -6.88
C GLY A 186 4.25 1.86 -5.69
N ASP A 187 4.51 2.43 -4.53
CA ASP A 187 4.59 1.68 -3.28
C ASP A 187 3.24 1.10 -2.86
N ALA A 188 2.13 1.80 -3.12
CA ALA A 188 0.79 1.33 -2.78
C ALA A 188 0.45 -0.04 -3.39
N PRO A 189 0.54 -0.28 -4.71
CA PRO A 189 0.32 -1.62 -5.26
C PRO A 189 1.37 -2.64 -4.80
N VAL A 190 2.63 -2.26 -4.59
CA VAL A 190 3.68 -3.17 -4.10
C VAL A 190 3.36 -3.65 -2.68
N HIS A 191 3.01 -2.73 -1.75
CA HIS A 191 2.62 -3.07 -0.39
C HIS A 191 1.34 -3.91 -0.36
N SER A 192 0.35 -3.53 -1.14
CA SER A 192 -0.96 -4.20 -1.19
C SER A 192 -0.85 -5.63 -1.67
N ILE A 193 -0.12 -5.87 -2.74
CA ILE A 193 0.11 -7.22 -3.27
C ILE A 193 0.88 -8.04 -2.23
N ALA A 194 1.95 -7.49 -1.64
CA ALA A 194 2.71 -8.19 -0.61
C ALA A 194 1.85 -8.53 0.60
N ALA A 195 1.10 -7.57 1.15
CA ALA A 195 0.20 -7.81 2.28
C ALA A 195 -0.85 -8.86 1.94
N SER A 196 -1.46 -8.76 0.75
CA SER A 196 -2.52 -9.68 0.31
C SER A 196 -2.03 -11.12 0.10
N LEU A 197 -0.79 -11.33 -0.29
CA LEU A 197 -0.25 -12.67 -0.59
C LEU A 197 0.55 -13.27 0.56
N LEU A 198 1.31 -12.46 1.30
CA LEU A 198 2.29 -12.92 2.28
C LEU A 198 1.76 -12.90 3.72
N LEU A 199 0.65 -12.22 3.99
CA LEU A 199 -0.04 -12.21 5.29
C LEU A 199 -1.31 -13.07 5.23
N ASN A 200 -1.75 -13.58 6.38
CA ASN A 200 -3.11 -14.06 6.51
C ASN A 200 -4.08 -12.86 6.51
N ARG A 201 -5.28 -13.02 5.94
CA ARG A 201 -6.32 -11.97 5.87
C ARG A 201 -6.59 -11.32 7.22
N SER A 202 -6.62 -12.13 8.28
CA SER A 202 -6.83 -11.67 9.65
C SER A 202 -5.75 -10.70 10.16
N GLN A 203 -4.61 -10.61 9.50
CA GLN A 203 -3.52 -9.68 9.86
C GLN A 203 -3.62 -8.33 9.16
N ILE A 204 -4.57 -8.16 8.24
CA ILE A 204 -4.86 -6.89 7.56
C ILE A 204 -6.12 -6.30 8.19
N TYR A 205 -6.13 -4.98 8.42
CA TYR A 205 -7.24 -4.31 9.09
C TYR A 205 -7.65 -3.01 8.37
N HIS A 206 -8.94 -2.83 8.19
CA HIS A 206 -9.52 -1.58 7.74
C HIS A 206 -9.88 -0.73 8.95
N PHE A 207 -9.24 0.43 9.10
CA PHE A 207 -9.51 1.37 10.19
C PHE A 207 -10.74 2.22 9.87
N ASP A 208 -11.95 1.62 9.93
CA ASP A 208 -13.21 2.33 9.74
C ASP A 208 -13.37 3.49 10.70
N GLU A 209 -12.88 3.35 11.93
CA GLU A 209 -13.01 4.36 12.99
C GLU A 209 -12.14 5.62 12.81
N ILE A 210 -11.23 5.62 11.83
CA ILE A 210 -10.36 6.75 11.54
C ILE A 210 -10.82 7.44 10.26
N GLY A 211 -11.68 8.47 10.38
CA GLY A 211 -12.04 9.32 9.25
C GLY A 211 -10.80 10.01 8.68
N TYR A 212 -10.54 9.82 7.38
CA TYR A 212 -9.31 10.24 6.73
C TYR A 212 -9.59 10.89 5.38
N GLU A 213 -8.94 12.01 5.13
CA GLU A 213 -8.98 12.70 3.84
C GLU A 213 -7.58 12.92 3.31
N HIS A 214 -7.37 12.53 2.07
CA HIS A 214 -6.29 12.96 1.20
C HIS A 214 -6.92 13.29 -0.16
N SER A 215 -6.89 14.56 -0.55
CA SER A 215 -7.53 15.01 -1.79
C SER A 215 -7.14 14.13 -3.00
N PRO A 216 -8.09 13.69 -3.84
CA PRO A 216 -9.50 14.11 -3.87
C PRO A 216 -10.45 13.22 -3.04
N TRP A 217 -9.98 12.19 -2.35
CA TRP A 217 -10.82 11.18 -1.70
C TRP A 217 -10.79 11.26 -0.18
N ALA A 218 -11.92 10.87 0.40
CA ALA A 218 -12.10 10.80 1.85
C ALA A 218 -12.81 9.51 2.26
N HIS A 219 -12.31 8.87 3.32
CA HIS A 219 -13.02 7.85 4.06
C HIS A 219 -13.73 8.49 5.24
N CYS A 220 -15.02 8.24 5.38
CA CYS A 220 -15.82 8.69 6.51
C CYS A 220 -16.64 7.51 7.05
N PRO A 221 -16.52 7.17 8.36
CA PRO A 221 -17.25 6.06 8.95
C PRO A 221 -18.75 6.17 8.72
N ALA A 222 -19.39 5.07 8.29
CA ALA A 222 -20.79 5.08 7.88
C ALA A 222 -21.77 5.11 9.06
N ASN A 223 -21.41 4.53 10.21
CA ASN A 223 -22.29 4.41 11.36
C ASN A 223 -22.52 5.77 12.05
N ARG A 224 -23.67 6.40 11.73
CA ARG A 224 -24.01 7.74 12.24
C ARG A 224 -24.13 7.78 13.75
N GLN A 225 -24.79 6.79 14.36
CA GLN A 225 -25.00 6.74 15.81
C GLN A 225 -23.67 6.62 16.57
N LYS A 226 -22.75 5.80 16.04
CA LYS A 226 -21.45 5.55 16.68
C LYS A 226 -20.46 6.70 16.53
N TYR A 227 -20.48 7.39 15.39
CA TYR A 227 -19.40 8.32 15.03
C TYR A 227 -19.85 9.78 14.84
N HIS A 228 -21.13 10.04 14.51
CA HIS A 228 -21.57 11.39 14.14
C HIS A 228 -22.51 12.02 15.15
N ASP A 229 -23.50 11.27 15.67
CA ASP A 229 -24.50 11.79 16.63
C ASP A 229 -23.85 12.27 17.95
N ASN A 230 -22.69 11.71 18.30
CA ASN A 230 -21.91 12.12 19.47
C ASN A 230 -20.79 13.14 19.16
N GLY A 231 -20.66 13.59 17.91
CA GLY A 231 -19.67 14.55 17.48
C GLY A 231 -18.23 14.03 17.37
N LYS A 232 -18.02 12.69 17.36
CA LYS A 232 -16.69 12.09 17.23
C LYS A 232 -16.08 12.34 15.85
N CYS A 233 -16.88 12.38 14.78
CA CYS A 233 -16.44 12.67 13.42
C CYS A 233 -17.07 13.94 12.88
N SER A 234 -16.29 14.72 12.12
CA SER A 234 -16.70 15.98 11.48
C SER A 234 -17.04 15.82 9.99
N CYS A 235 -16.77 14.65 9.39
CA CYS A 235 -17.08 14.38 7.98
C CYS A 235 -18.55 13.99 7.76
N ASN A 236 -18.98 14.04 6.50
CA ASN A 236 -20.29 13.53 6.09
C ASN A 236 -20.13 12.10 5.51
N PRO A 237 -20.74 11.08 6.11
CA PRO A 237 -20.60 9.70 5.61
C PRO A 237 -21.23 9.48 4.22
N ASP A 238 -22.19 10.34 3.79
CA ASP A 238 -22.76 10.23 2.46
C ASP A 238 -21.79 10.64 1.35
N ASP A 239 -20.72 11.36 1.68
CA ASP A 239 -19.67 11.80 0.77
C ASP A 239 -18.43 10.87 0.82
N SER A 240 -18.50 9.73 1.56
CA SER A 240 -17.38 8.79 1.67
C SER A 240 -17.06 8.15 0.33
N PHE A 241 -15.76 8.16 -0.04
CA PHE A 241 -15.24 7.47 -1.21
C PHE A 241 -15.43 5.93 -1.16
N ASP A 242 -15.65 5.36 0.02
CA ASP A 242 -15.81 3.92 0.22
C ASP A 242 -16.86 3.30 -0.68
N PHE A 243 -17.87 4.07 -1.06
CA PHE A 243 -19.00 3.62 -1.87
C PHE A 243 -18.90 4.00 -3.35
N ASP A 244 -17.84 4.71 -3.75
CA ASP A 244 -17.54 5.04 -5.13
C ASP A 244 -17.21 3.78 -5.96
N ASP A 245 -17.39 3.86 -7.28
CA ASP A 245 -17.07 2.76 -8.21
C ASP A 245 -15.57 2.52 -8.35
N TRP A 246 -14.73 3.53 -8.08
CA TRP A 246 -13.28 3.41 -8.03
C TRP A 246 -12.77 2.80 -6.71
N SER A 247 -13.61 2.72 -5.67
CA SER A 247 -13.22 2.16 -4.38
C SER A 247 -13.20 0.64 -4.41
N CYS A 248 -12.17 0.06 -3.79
CA CYS A 248 -12.08 -1.38 -3.54
C CYS A 248 -12.51 -1.77 -2.11
N ASN A 249 -12.99 -0.82 -1.28
CA ASN A 249 -13.35 -1.12 0.10
C ASN A 249 -14.48 -2.14 0.21
N LYS A 250 -15.49 -2.08 -0.67
CA LYS A 250 -16.57 -3.09 -0.74
C LYS A 250 -16.04 -4.50 -1.01
N LEU A 251 -15.05 -4.63 -1.90
CA LEU A 251 -14.40 -5.90 -2.16
C LEU A 251 -13.65 -6.39 -0.93
N TRP A 252 -12.88 -5.51 -0.28
CA TRP A 252 -12.19 -5.85 0.96
C TRP A 252 -13.16 -6.35 2.04
N TRP A 253 -14.25 -5.65 2.29
CA TRP A 253 -15.23 -6.04 3.31
C TRP A 253 -15.86 -7.41 3.05
N SER A 254 -16.05 -7.77 1.79
CA SER A 254 -16.57 -9.11 1.42
C SER A 254 -15.58 -10.25 1.73
N LEU A 255 -14.30 -9.92 1.88
CA LEU A 255 -13.20 -10.87 2.10
C LEU A 255 -12.69 -10.85 3.53
N SER A 256 -12.75 -9.71 4.21
CA SER A 256 -12.18 -9.50 5.54
C SER A 256 -12.90 -10.35 6.59
N VAL A 257 -12.19 -10.62 7.67
CA VAL A 257 -12.72 -11.39 8.83
C VAL A 257 -13.77 -10.56 9.57
N GLU A 258 -13.57 -9.25 9.59
CA GLU A 258 -14.45 -8.28 10.26
C GLU A 258 -15.73 -8.02 9.46
N GLY A 259 -15.71 -8.22 8.14
CA GLY A 259 -16.84 -7.88 7.27
C GLY A 259 -16.95 -6.39 6.98
N ALA A 260 -18.12 -5.97 6.48
CA ALA A 260 -18.43 -4.56 6.30
C ALA A 260 -18.63 -3.85 7.65
N PRO A 261 -18.19 -2.58 7.78
CA PRO A 261 -18.53 -1.76 8.95
C PRO A 261 -20.04 -1.65 9.16
N GLU A 262 -20.46 -1.70 10.43
CA GLU A 262 -21.89 -1.55 10.84
C GLU A 262 -22.34 -0.09 10.80
#